data_2342463618062f607c63ff7d0239f4f3
#
_entry.id   2342463618062f607c63ff7d0239f4f3
#
_cell.length_a   1.000
_cell.length_b   1.000
_cell.length_c   1.000
_cell.angle_alpha   90.00
_cell.angle_beta   90.00
_cell.angle_gamma   90.00
#
_symmetry.space_group_name_H-M   'P 1'
#
loop_
_entity.id
_entity.type
_entity.pdbx_description
1 polymer ?
#
loop_
_entity_poly.entity_id
_entity_poly.type
_entity_poly.pdbx_seq_one_letter_code
_entity_poly.pdbx_strand_id
1 'polypeptide(L)'
;RLVGSEMCIRDRLYMAMKADILVDMGHPEVAINIYRKVMRDKDSLYRGLSNAQMEQIQSLYNMDKLVLKREQQQEKIHYFVLIVIGIALLALIAFVIHMYFSRKRLQKDEKEMARLSEIAEEANEVKSRFLANMSYNIRIPLNNVVGFSQLLSTDMGLDDKEKLEYSEIIQANSTDLIQLVNDVLDLSRLEAKMMKFQIQNCEMREICNDLIYMARRDSNGHIHAELESDVEHQMLRMDANRFNQAVLSMLIYPVPNDTDREVKMQLSKDEENQLLIFRITNSPLVDPAFASQQVSIRLKINQLLFEHFGGSFMVSESAENGYPITFSIATLW
;
A
#
# COMPACT_ATOMS: atom_id res chain seq x y z
N ARG A 1 6.27 26.38 -11.78
CA ARG A 1 6.21 26.07 -13.24
C ARG A 1 5.11 26.91 -13.89
N LEU A 2 5.46 28.15 -14.22
CA LEU A 2 4.68 29.17 -14.95
C LEU A 2 5.42 29.39 -16.26
N VAL A 3 5.10 28.71 -17.32
CA VAL A 3 5.97 28.73 -18.51
C VAL A 3 5.28 29.22 -19.79
N GLY A 4 3.94 29.37 -19.83
CA GLY A 4 3.28 29.64 -21.12
C GLY A 4 2.91 31.08 -21.42
N SER A 5 2.48 31.89 -20.44
CA SER A 5 1.93 33.23 -20.68
C SER A 5 2.90 34.38 -20.45
N GLU A 6 3.94 34.15 -19.65
CA GLU A 6 4.98 35.16 -19.40
C GLU A 6 5.97 35.31 -20.56
N MET A 7 6.06 34.33 -21.44
CA MET A 7 7.07 34.32 -22.51
C MET A 7 6.82 35.40 -23.59
N CYS A 8 5.55 35.74 -23.87
CA CYS A 8 5.24 36.76 -24.86
C CYS A 8 5.38 38.22 -24.38
N ILE A 9 5.17 38.44 -23.07
CA ILE A 9 5.43 39.78 -22.44
C ILE A 9 6.92 39.91 -22.14
N ARG A 10 7.54 38.80 -21.79
CA ARG A 10 8.96 38.65 -21.46
C ARG A 10 9.91 38.86 -22.65
N ASP A 11 9.48 38.51 -23.87
CA ASP A 11 10.35 38.65 -25.04
C ASP A 11 10.64 40.13 -25.39
N ARG A 12 9.67 41.04 -25.16
CA ARG A 12 9.92 42.49 -25.38
C ARG A 12 10.72 43.15 -24.23
N LEU A 13 10.37 42.77 -22.99
CA LEU A 13 11.18 43.19 -21.84
C LEU A 13 12.57 42.50 -21.91
N TYR A 14 12.60 41.26 -22.38
CA TYR A 14 13.83 40.50 -22.58
C TYR A 14 14.75 41.12 -23.64
N MET A 15 14.22 41.66 -24.76
CA MET A 15 15.04 42.35 -25.75
C MET A 15 15.62 43.64 -25.18
N ALA A 16 14.86 44.43 -24.38
CA ALA A 16 15.38 45.59 -23.69
C ALA A 16 16.34 45.18 -22.56
N MET A 17 15.95 44.25 -21.69
CA MET A 17 16.81 43.69 -20.64
C MET A 17 18.00 42.91 -21.21
N LYS A 18 17.84 42.24 -22.35
CA LYS A 18 18.96 41.55 -23.03
C LYS A 18 19.96 42.55 -23.59
N ALA A 19 19.52 43.75 -24.06
CA ALA A 19 20.41 44.81 -24.45
C ALA A 19 21.15 45.41 -23.24
N ASP A 20 20.45 45.63 -22.10
CA ASP A 20 21.05 46.06 -20.85
C ASP A 20 22.04 45.03 -20.29
N ILE A 21 21.64 43.74 -20.23
CA ILE A 21 22.52 42.65 -19.77
C ILE A 21 23.72 42.47 -20.70
N LEU A 22 23.56 42.64 -22.00
CA LEU A 22 24.68 42.58 -22.96
C LEU A 22 25.66 43.73 -22.79
N VAL A 23 25.20 44.90 -22.35
CA VAL A 23 26.09 46.02 -21.95
C VAL A 23 26.85 45.65 -20.67
N ASP A 24 26.16 45.10 -19.67
CA ASP A 24 26.76 44.70 -18.39
C ASP A 24 27.70 43.49 -18.51
N MET A 25 27.44 42.61 -19.49
CA MET A 25 28.30 41.46 -19.78
C MET A 25 29.53 41.78 -20.67
N GLY A 26 29.78 43.05 -20.98
CA GLY A 26 30.94 43.44 -21.76
C GLY A 26 30.82 43.15 -23.27
N HIS A 27 29.60 42.92 -23.79
CA HIS A 27 29.33 42.78 -25.23
C HIS A 27 28.51 43.95 -25.78
N PRO A 28 29.03 45.19 -25.71
CA PRO A 28 28.29 46.38 -26.11
C PRO A 28 28.00 46.42 -27.63
N GLU A 29 28.74 45.67 -28.44
CA GLU A 29 28.57 45.68 -29.90
C GLU A 29 27.23 45.11 -30.35
N VAL A 30 26.72 44.07 -29.67
CA VAL A 30 25.42 43.44 -29.99
C VAL A 30 24.27 44.28 -29.47
N ALA A 31 24.41 44.89 -28.30
CA ALA A 31 23.45 45.82 -27.74
C ALA A 31 23.33 47.07 -28.60
N ILE A 32 24.47 47.61 -29.06
CA ILE A 32 24.55 48.77 -29.98
C ILE A 32 23.85 48.45 -31.32
N ASN A 33 23.89 47.23 -31.82
CA ASN A 33 23.19 46.90 -33.07
C ASN A 33 21.66 46.88 -32.88
N ILE A 34 21.18 46.46 -31.72
CA ILE A 34 19.76 46.54 -31.38
C ILE A 34 19.35 48.00 -31.16
N TYR A 35 20.13 48.78 -30.41
CA TYR A 35 19.89 50.21 -30.23
C TYR A 35 20.12 51.02 -31.53
N ARG A 36 21.09 50.63 -32.36
CA ARG A 36 21.28 51.24 -33.69
C ARG A 36 20.12 50.99 -34.63
N LYS A 37 19.46 49.85 -34.53
CA LYS A 37 18.24 49.58 -35.32
C LYS A 37 17.10 50.47 -34.84
N VAL A 38 16.87 50.56 -33.55
CA VAL A 38 15.86 51.45 -32.94
C VAL A 38 16.22 52.91 -33.08
N MET A 39 17.53 53.30 -32.93
CA MET A 39 18.01 54.65 -33.11
C MET A 39 18.08 55.08 -34.59
N ARG A 40 18.42 54.18 -35.53
CA ARG A 40 18.38 54.48 -36.98
C ARG A 40 16.97 54.83 -37.46
N ASP A 41 15.99 54.11 -36.96
CA ASP A 41 14.59 54.43 -37.26
C ASP A 41 14.15 55.75 -36.61
N LYS A 42 14.70 56.09 -35.47
CA LYS A 42 14.49 57.37 -34.78
C LYS A 42 15.26 58.52 -35.44
N ASP A 43 16.51 58.29 -35.81
CA ASP A 43 17.35 59.29 -36.48
C ASP A 43 16.90 59.56 -37.93
N SER A 44 16.33 58.61 -38.64
CA SER A 44 15.72 58.83 -39.95
C SER A 44 14.54 59.78 -39.88
N LEU A 45 13.78 59.78 -38.80
CA LEU A 45 12.69 60.68 -38.50
C LEU A 45 13.20 62.11 -38.15
N TYR A 46 14.29 62.24 -37.34
CA TYR A 46 14.83 63.49 -36.89
C TYR A 46 15.59 64.21 -38.00
N ARG A 47 16.32 63.52 -38.90
CA ARG A 47 16.98 64.14 -40.08
C ARG A 47 15.99 64.76 -41.08
N GLY A 48 14.77 64.15 -41.16
CA GLY A 48 13.67 64.71 -41.96
C GLY A 48 13.21 66.11 -41.44
N LEU A 49 13.25 66.28 -40.13
CA LEU A 49 12.83 67.55 -39.47
C LEU A 49 13.87 68.66 -39.57
N SER A 50 15.16 68.35 -39.58
CA SER A 50 16.25 69.30 -39.67
C SER A 50 16.36 70.01 -41.04
N ASN A 51 15.97 69.27 -42.09
CA ASN A 51 15.95 69.81 -43.47
C ASN A 51 14.74 70.70 -43.77
N ALA A 52 13.70 70.62 -42.86
CA ALA A 52 12.47 71.41 -43.09
C ALA A 52 12.61 72.94 -42.89
N GLN A 53 13.69 73.37 -42.25
CA GLN A 53 13.99 74.83 -42.16
C GLN A 53 14.48 75.48 -43.49
N MET A 54 14.90 74.68 -44.44
CA MET A 54 15.27 75.16 -45.80
C MET A 54 14.08 75.24 -46.78
N GLU A 55 12.93 74.77 -46.34
CA GLU A 55 11.84 74.50 -47.27
C GLU A 55 10.49 75.11 -46.84
N GLN A 56 10.53 76.37 -46.46
CA GLN A 56 9.24 77.12 -46.24
C GLN A 56 8.36 77.18 -47.49
N ILE A 57 8.85 76.86 -48.66
CA ILE A 57 8.10 76.73 -49.90
C ILE A 57 7.56 75.26 -50.13
N GLN A 58 8.28 74.26 -49.55
CA GLN A 58 7.80 72.88 -49.53
C GLN A 58 6.85 72.55 -48.38
N SER A 59 6.61 73.55 -47.47
CA SER A 59 5.79 73.32 -46.28
C SER A 59 4.32 72.96 -46.55
N LEU A 60 3.77 73.48 -47.63
CA LEU A 60 2.39 73.13 -48.03
C LEU A 60 2.31 71.76 -48.62
N TYR A 61 3.30 71.34 -49.40
CA TYR A 61 3.37 69.95 -49.91
C TYR A 61 3.74 68.89 -48.83
N ASN A 62 4.52 69.36 -47.85
CA ASN A 62 4.90 68.50 -46.73
C ASN A 62 3.80 68.41 -45.67
N MET A 63 2.84 69.36 -45.58
CA MET A 63 1.71 69.32 -44.66
C MET A 63 0.77 68.10 -44.98
N ASP A 64 0.39 67.85 -46.24
CA ASP A 64 -0.39 66.76 -46.67
C ASP A 64 0.33 65.41 -46.43
N LYS A 65 1.63 65.40 -46.64
CA LYS A 65 2.49 64.22 -46.38
C LYS A 65 2.66 63.98 -44.90
N LEU A 66 2.60 64.97 -44.04
CA LEU A 66 2.60 64.85 -42.59
C LEU A 66 1.26 64.41 -42.05
N VAL A 67 0.16 64.87 -42.66
CA VAL A 67 -1.18 64.38 -42.29
C VAL A 67 -1.35 62.89 -42.64
N LEU A 68 -0.98 62.52 -43.88
CA LEU A 68 -0.98 61.10 -44.33
C LEU A 68 -0.06 60.21 -43.45
N LYS A 69 1.13 60.76 -43.07
CA LYS A 69 2.01 60.00 -42.14
C LYS A 69 1.41 59.88 -40.73
N ARG A 70 0.68 60.89 -40.25
CA ARG A 70 -0.02 60.82 -38.95
C ARG A 70 -1.14 59.77 -38.99
N GLU A 71 -1.92 59.76 -40.06
CA GLU A 71 -2.97 58.75 -40.23
C GLU A 71 -2.38 57.32 -40.28
N GLN A 72 -1.30 57.15 -41.06
CA GLN A 72 -0.59 55.86 -41.10
C GLN A 72 0.05 55.46 -39.76
N GLN A 73 0.50 56.43 -38.98
CA GLN A 73 1.03 56.14 -37.63
C GLN A 73 -0.11 55.82 -36.64
N GLN A 74 -1.24 56.51 -36.75
CA GLN A 74 -2.40 56.20 -35.92
C GLN A 74 -2.95 54.78 -36.24
N GLU A 75 -3.01 54.42 -37.52
CA GLU A 75 -3.38 53.04 -37.88
C GLU A 75 -2.41 52.01 -37.30
N LYS A 76 -1.10 52.25 -37.41
CA LYS A 76 -0.09 51.35 -36.82
C LYS A 76 -0.21 51.25 -35.30
N ILE A 77 -0.51 52.35 -34.63
CA ILE A 77 -0.76 52.36 -33.17
C ILE A 77 -2.04 51.54 -32.84
N HIS A 78 -3.11 51.72 -33.64
CA HIS A 78 -4.34 50.96 -33.46
C HIS A 78 -4.10 49.44 -33.62
N TYR A 79 -3.39 49.02 -34.68
CA TYR A 79 -3.00 47.62 -34.87
C TYR A 79 -2.13 47.11 -33.73
N PHE A 80 -1.21 47.93 -33.25
CA PHE A 80 -0.36 47.56 -32.12
C PHE A 80 -1.17 47.34 -30.83
N VAL A 81 -2.11 48.25 -30.55
CA VAL A 81 -2.99 48.14 -29.39
C VAL A 81 -3.89 46.91 -29.50
N LEU A 82 -4.44 46.60 -30.68
CA LEU A 82 -5.24 45.43 -30.91
C LEU A 82 -4.45 44.13 -30.68
N ILE A 83 -3.18 44.11 -31.14
CA ILE A 83 -2.28 42.97 -30.91
C ILE A 83 -2.01 42.77 -29.41
N VAL A 84 -1.71 43.88 -28.69
CA VAL A 84 -1.45 43.81 -27.23
C VAL A 84 -2.69 43.30 -26.48
N ILE A 85 -3.86 43.79 -26.85
CA ILE A 85 -5.15 43.31 -26.26
C ILE A 85 -5.36 41.84 -26.59
N GLY A 86 -5.11 41.42 -27.82
CA GLY A 86 -5.21 40.00 -28.22
C GLY A 86 -4.27 39.09 -27.42
N ILE A 87 -3.03 39.52 -27.22
CA ILE A 87 -2.07 38.75 -26.38
C ILE A 87 -2.51 38.71 -24.92
N ALA A 88 -3.01 39.83 -24.38
CA ALA A 88 -3.51 39.86 -23.00
C ALA A 88 -4.70 38.96 -22.80
N LEU A 89 -5.63 38.89 -23.76
CA LEU A 89 -6.77 37.97 -23.74
C LEU A 89 -6.31 36.49 -23.80
N LEU A 90 -5.36 36.18 -24.67
CA LEU A 90 -4.80 34.82 -24.75
C LEU A 90 -4.10 34.41 -23.44
N ALA A 91 -3.35 35.31 -22.83
CA ALA A 91 -2.71 35.08 -21.54
C ALA A 91 -3.76 34.84 -20.43
N LEU A 92 -4.84 35.57 -20.44
CA LEU A 92 -5.93 35.42 -19.48
C LEU A 92 -6.66 34.10 -19.65
N ILE A 93 -6.91 33.68 -20.89
CA ILE A 93 -7.50 32.37 -21.19
C ILE A 93 -6.57 31.25 -20.72
N ALA A 94 -5.28 31.35 -21.02
CA ALA A 94 -4.27 30.37 -20.58
C ALA A 94 -4.19 30.28 -19.05
N PHE A 95 -4.28 31.41 -18.35
CA PHE A 95 -4.31 31.49 -16.89
C PHE A 95 -5.57 30.80 -16.32
N VAL A 96 -6.75 31.07 -16.90
CA VAL A 96 -7.99 30.44 -16.46
C VAL A 96 -7.96 28.92 -16.67
N ILE A 97 -7.45 28.47 -17.82
CA ILE A 97 -7.27 27.04 -18.11
C ILE A 97 -6.30 26.40 -17.09
N HIS A 98 -5.18 27.05 -16.82
CA HIS A 98 -4.20 26.57 -15.84
C HIS A 98 -4.82 26.47 -14.43
N MET A 99 -5.55 27.49 -14.00
CA MET A 99 -6.28 27.48 -12.72
C MET A 99 -7.32 26.36 -12.64
N TYR A 100 -8.05 26.12 -13.74
CA TYR A 100 -9.03 25.04 -13.80
C TYR A 100 -8.36 23.66 -13.63
N PHE A 101 -7.28 23.39 -14.36
CA PHE A 101 -6.55 22.14 -14.25
C PHE A 101 -5.87 21.97 -12.89
N SER A 102 -5.33 23.04 -12.32
CA SER A 102 -4.72 23.03 -10.99
C SER A 102 -5.76 22.69 -9.92
N ARG A 103 -6.93 23.34 -9.95
CA ARG A 103 -8.04 23.02 -9.02
C ARG A 103 -8.50 21.58 -9.15
N LYS A 104 -8.59 21.06 -10.38
CA LYS A 104 -9.01 19.67 -10.62
C LYS A 104 -7.99 18.67 -10.10
N ARG A 105 -6.69 18.98 -10.19
CA ARG A 105 -5.63 18.15 -9.57
C ARG A 105 -5.73 18.18 -8.05
N LEU A 106 -5.83 19.36 -7.43
CA LEU A 106 -5.98 19.47 -5.98
C LEU A 106 -7.17 18.66 -5.47
N GLN A 107 -8.33 18.78 -6.11
CA GLN A 107 -9.53 17.99 -5.72
C GLN A 107 -9.33 16.48 -5.85
N LYS A 108 -8.53 16.04 -6.84
CA LYS A 108 -8.18 14.63 -6.97
C LYS A 108 -7.26 14.17 -5.84
N ASP A 109 -6.23 14.97 -5.55
CA ASP A 109 -5.25 14.68 -4.50
C ASP A 109 -5.91 14.70 -3.11
N GLU A 110 -6.84 15.66 -2.85
CA GLU A 110 -7.64 15.70 -1.61
C GLU A 110 -8.49 14.43 -1.44
N LYS A 111 -9.17 13.97 -2.52
CA LYS A 111 -9.97 12.74 -2.47
C LYS A 111 -9.11 11.50 -2.25
N GLU A 112 -7.93 11.45 -2.85
CA GLU A 112 -6.99 10.34 -2.66
C GLU A 112 -6.41 10.33 -1.24
N MET A 113 -6.05 11.49 -0.71
CA MET A 113 -5.63 11.65 0.68
C MET A 113 -6.73 11.29 1.69
N ALA A 114 -7.97 11.72 1.44
CA ALA A 114 -9.11 11.35 2.28
C ALA A 114 -9.33 9.83 2.29
N ARG A 115 -9.26 9.19 1.11
CA ARG A 115 -9.38 7.73 0.99
C ARG A 115 -8.25 6.99 1.70
N LEU A 116 -7.02 7.45 1.55
CA LEU A 116 -5.86 6.85 2.24
C LEU A 116 -5.97 7.04 3.76
N SER A 117 -6.47 8.20 4.21
CA SER A 117 -6.73 8.46 5.63
C SER A 117 -7.80 7.53 6.19
N GLU A 118 -8.90 7.32 5.45
CA GLU A 118 -9.98 6.41 5.83
C GLU A 118 -9.46 4.96 5.95
N ILE A 119 -8.71 4.48 4.96
CA ILE A 119 -8.10 3.14 5.01
C ILE A 119 -7.12 3.01 6.20
N ALA A 120 -6.34 4.05 6.47
CA ALA A 120 -5.41 4.04 7.61
C ALA A 120 -6.15 4.05 8.95
N GLU A 121 -7.27 4.75 9.04
CA GLU A 121 -8.12 4.81 10.22
C GLU A 121 -8.83 3.46 10.48
N GLU A 122 -9.41 2.86 9.43
CA GLU A 122 -9.96 1.49 9.50
C GLU A 122 -8.90 0.46 9.94
N ALA A 123 -7.71 0.50 9.35
CA ALA A 123 -6.62 -0.40 9.72
C ALA A 123 -6.20 -0.20 11.19
N ASN A 124 -6.17 1.04 11.67
CA ASN A 124 -5.83 1.36 13.06
C ASN A 124 -6.94 0.94 14.02
N GLU A 125 -8.21 1.05 13.62
CA GLU A 125 -9.34 0.58 14.42
C GLU A 125 -9.33 -0.96 14.54
N VAL A 126 -9.09 -1.67 13.45
CA VAL A 126 -8.94 -3.14 13.44
C VAL A 126 -7.80 -3.55 14.36
N LYS A 127 -6.64 -2.88 14.28
CA LYS A 127 -5.48 -3.12 15.14
C LYS A 127 -5.81 -2.85 16.62
N SER A 128 -6.52 -1.77 16.90
CA SER A 128 -6.90 -1.41 18.27
C SER A 128 -7.88 -2.42 18.89
N ARG A 129 -8.87 -2.85 18.10
CA ARG A 129 -9.80 -3.92 18.50
C ARG A 129 -9.06 -5.25 18.74
N PHE A 130 -8.11 -5.59 17.88
CA PHE A 130 -7.27 -6.76 18.04
C PHE A 130 -6.49 -6.72 19.36
N LEU A 131 -5.82 -5.60 19.70
CA LEU A 131 -5.07 -5.45 20.95
C LEU A 131 -5.97 -5.48 22.18
N ALA A 132 -7.15 -4.86 22.13
CA ALA A 132 -8.12 -4.90 23.22
C ALA A 132 -8.60 -6.33 23.49
N ASN A 133 -8.93 -7.07 22.43
CA ASN A 133 -9.33 -8.46 22.52
C ASN A 133 -8.20 -9.36 23.02
N MET A 134 -6.95 -9.10 22.61
CA MET A 134 -5.76 -9.80 23.12
C MET A 134 -5.63 -9.64 24.62
N SER A 135 -5.76 -8.39 25.12
CA SER A 135 -5.69 -8.11 26.54
C SER A 135 -6.74 -8.86 27.33
N TYR A 136 -7.95 -9.01 26.79
CA TYR A 136 -9.03 -9.76 27.42
C TYR A 136 -8.71 -11.27 27.50
N ASN A 137 -8.23 -11.84 26.39
CA ASN A 137 -7.92 -13.27 26.31
C ASN A 137 -6.68 -13.68 27.14
N ILE A 138 -5.76 -12.78 27.38
CA ILE A 138 -4.65 -12.97 28.30
C ILE A 138 -5.15 -12.94 29.75
N ARG A 139 -6.09 -12.06 30.06
CA ARG A 139 -6.59 -11.87 31.43
C ARG A 139 -7.34 -13.08 31.97
N ILE A 140 -8.12 -13.78 31.12
CA ILE A 140 -8.93 -14.92 31.56
C ILE A 140 -8.04 -16.07 32.10
N PRO A 141 -7.12 -16.66 31.32
CA PRO A 141 -6.26 -17.73 31.83
C PRO A 141 -5.36 -17.25 32.97
N LEU A 142 -4.89 -16.00 32.93
CA LEU A 142 -4.10 -15.42 34.00
C LEU A 142 -4.87 -15.36 35.31
N ASN A 143 -6.13 -14.90 35.28
CA ASN A 143 -6.98 -14.87 36.47
C ASN A 143 -7.26 -16.28 36.99
N ASN A 144 -7.46 -17.27 36.14
CA ASN A 144 -7.63 -18.66 36.55
C ASN A 144 -6.36 -19.18 37.26
N VAL A 145 -5.18 -18.96 36.67
CA VAL A 145 -3.91 -19.35 37.27
C VAL A 145 -3.74 -18.70 38.64
N VAL A 146 -3.97 -17.40 38.75
CA VAL A 146 -3.85 -16.66 40.04
C VAL A 146 -4.88 -17.14 41.03
N GLY A 147 -6.16 -17.29 40.64
CA GLY A 147 -7.25 -17.70 41.50
C GLY A 147 -7.05 -19.09 42.07
N PHE A 148 -6.78 -20.09 41.23
CA PHE A 148 -6.54 -21.48 41.68
C PHE A 148 -5.23 -21.62 42.48
N SER A 149 -4.18 -20.84 42.15
CA SER A 149 -2.95 -20.79 42.94
C SER A 149 -3.21 -20.22 44.35
N GLN A 150 -4.07 -19.21 44.47
CA GLN A 150 -4.48 -18.68 45.79
C GLN A 150 -5.26 -19.69 46.58
N LEU A 151 -6.20 -20.42 45.94
CA LEU A 151 -6.96 -21.50 46.61
C LEU A 151 -6.03 -22.60 47.12
N LEU A 152 -5.05 -23.03 46.30
CA LEU A 152 -4.04 -24.03 46.73
C LEU A 152 -3.14 -23.55 47.87
N SER A 153 -2.85 -22.24 47.92
CA SER A 153 -1.99 -21.65 48.98
C SER A 153 -2.72 -21.38 50.27
N THR A 154 -4.05 -21.36 50.24
CA THR A 154 -4.87 -21.12 51.44
C THR A 154 -5.18 -22.47 52.08
N ASP A 155 -4.98 -22.54 53.42
CA ASP A 155 -5.23 -23.79 54.18
C ASP A 155 -6.74 -24.00 54.37
N MET A 156 -7.46 -24.35 53.27
CA MET A 156 -8.91 -24.56 53.25
C MET A 156 -9.34 -26.02 53.50
N GLY A 157 -8.41 -26.89 53.89
CA GLY A 157 -8.71 -28.29 54.13
C GLY A 157 -9.02 -29.06 52.85
N LEU A 158 -8.46 -28.64 51.69
CA LEU A 158 -8.60 -29.29 50.39
C LEU A 158 -8.10 -30.74 50.47
N ASP A 159 -8.85 -31.64 49.87
CA ASP A 159 -8.42 -33.03 49.72
C ASP A 159 -7.34 -33.15 48.58
N ASP A 160 -6.68 -34.29 48.52
CA ASP A 160 -5.61 -34.48 47.50
C ASP A 160 -6.17 -34.50 46.09
N LYS A 161 -7.43 -34.86 45.87
CA LYS A 161 -8.10 -34.85 44.58
C LYS A 161 -8.37 -33.40 44.12
N GLU A 162 -8.89 -32.58 44.99
CA GLU A 162 -9.12 -31.12 44.71
C GLU A 162 -7.81 -30.41 44.41
N LYS A 163 -6.73 -30.74 45.15
CA LYS A 163 -5.40 -30.17 44.88
C LYS A 163 -4.88 -30.59 43.47
N LEU A 164 -5.08 -31.83 43.09
CA LEU A 164 -4.71 -32.31 41.79
C LEU A 164 -5.50 -31.58 40.70
N GLU A 165 -6.83 -31.51 40.83
CA GLU A 165 -7.72 -30.82 39.87
C GLU A 165 -7.33 -29.34 39.71
N TYR A 166 -7.07 -28.61 40.79
CA TYR A 166 -6.61 -27.21 40.70
C TYR A 166 -5.26 -27.09 40.08
N SER A 167 -4.34 -28.02 40.32
CA SER A 167 -3.03 -28.06 39.66
C SER A 167 -3.16 -28.31 38.15
N GLU A 168 -4.05 -29.19 37.73
CA GLU A 168 -4.34 -29.44 36.32
C GLU A 168 -4.93 -28.20 35.62
N ILE A 169 -5.87 -27.51 36.29
CA ILE A 169 -6.44 -26.28 35.78
C ILE A 169 -5.35 -25.19 35.62
N ILE A 170 -4.47 -25.03 36.60
CA ILE A 170 -3.36 -24.08 36.52
C ILE A 170 -2.43 -24.41 35.35
N GLN A 171 -2.09 -25.71 35.23
CA GLN A 171 -1.20 -26.17 34.16
C GLN A 171 -1.81 -25.93 32.77
N ALA A 172 -3.09 -26.28 32.58
CA ALA A 172 -3.81 -26.07 31.32
C ALA A 172 -3.85 -24.58 30.94
N ASN A 173 -4.30 -23.71 31.87
CA ASN A 173 -4.38 -22.27 31.62
C ASN A 173 -3.00 -21.62 31.40
N SER A 174 -1.95 -22.12 32.05
CA SER A 174 -0.58 -21.66 31.84
C SER A 174 -0.09 -22.02 30.43
N THR A 175 -0.37 -23.24 29.99
CA THR A 175 -0.04 -23.72 28.64
C THR A 175 -0.78 -22.90 27.58
N ASP A 176 -2.07 -22.67 27.76
CA ASP A 176 -2.88 -21.85 26.86
C ASP A 176 -2.37 -20.41 26.75
N LEU A 177 -1.95 -19.85 27.87
CA LEU A 177 -1.40 -18.50 27.92
C LEU A 177 -0.07 -18.39 27.16
N ILE A 178 0.85 -19.37 27.38
CA ILE A 178 2.13 -19.42 26.65
C ILE A 178 1.87 -19.57 25.14
N GLN A 179 0.94 -20.42 24.77
CA GLN A 179 0.59 -20.64 23.37
C GLN A 179 0.01 -19.37 22.72
N LEU A 180 -0.89 -18.69 23.41
CA LEU A 180 -1.47 -17.43 22.93
C LEU A 180 -0.40 -16.36 22.72
N VAL A 181 0.53 -16.20 23.67
CA VAL A 181 1.66 -15.24 23.54
C VAL A 181 2.53 -15.59 22.33
N ASN A 182 2.85 -16.88 22.14
CA ASN A 182 3.64 -17.32 20.99
C ASN A 182 2.90 -17.07 19.67
N ASP A 183 1.61 -17.36 19.58
CA ASP A 183 0.78 -17.13 18.41
C ASP A 183 0.75 -15.63 18.04
N VAL A 184 0.65 -14.73 19.02
CA VAL A 184 0.68 -13.26 18.83
C VAL A 184 2.06 -12.80 18.32
N LEU A 185 3.13 -13.33 18.90
CA LEU A 185 4.49 -13.01 18.48
C LEU A 185 4.76 -13.50 17.04
N ASP A 186 4.31 -14.70 16.71
CA ASP A 186 4.45 -15.27 15.37
C ASP A 186 3.63 -14.48 14.35
N LEU A 187 2.39 -14.11 14.68
CA LEU A 187 1.57 -13.25 13.82
C LEU A 187 2.27 -11.90 13.57
N SER A 188 2.75 -11.26 14.64
CA SER A 188 3.45 -9.97 14.52
C SER A 188 4.70 -10.06 13.63
N ARG A 189 5.48 -11.16 13.76
CA ARG A 189 6.68 -11.38 12.93
C ARG A 189 6.34 -11.66 11.46
N LEU A 190 5.26 -12.40 11.20
CA LEU A 190 4.78 -12.68 9.84
C LEU A 190 4.27 -11.41 9.16
N GLU A 191 3.43 -10.62 9.84
CA GLU A 191 2.92 -9.35 9.31
C GLU A 191 4.04 -8.35 9.01
N ALA A 192 5.05 -8.28 9.88
CA ALA A 192 6.22 -7.42 9.70
C ALA A 192 7.22 -7.99 8.67
N LYS A 193 7.01 -9.20 8.12
CA LYS A 193 7.96 -9.93 7.26
C LYS A 193 9.34 -10.14 7.94
N MET A 194 9.35 -10.26 9.26
CA MET A 194 10.56 -10.41 10.08
C MET A 194 10.73 -11.84 10.62
N MET A 195 9.84 -12.76 10.26
CA MET A 195 9.97 -14.17 10.66
C MET A 195 11.18 -14.79 9.98
N LYS A 196 12.00 -15.49 10.78
CA LYS A 196 13.15 -16.25 10.28
C LYS A 196 12.72 -17.69 10.07
N PHE A 197 12.99 -18.22 8.88
CA PHE A 197 12.67 -19.60 8.50
C PHE A 197 13.93 -20.44 8.43
N GLN A 198 13.84 -21.68 8.90
CA GLN A 198 14.87 -22.70 8.79
C GLN A 198 14.57 -23.61 7.59
N ILE A 199 15.04 -23.19 6.41
CA ILE A 199 14.73 -23.87 5.16
C ILE A 199 15.54 -25.15 5.05
N GLN A 200 14.86 -26.27 4.85
CA GLN A 200 15.42 -27.60 4.64
C GLN A 200 14.70 -28.35 3.52
N ASN A 201 15.34 -29.41 3.02
CA ASN A 201 14.70 -30.28 2.04
C ASN A 201 13.75 -31.23 2.76
N CYS A 202 12.51 -31.26 2.32
CA CYS A 202 11.42 -32.01 2.95
C CYS A 202 10.76 -32.93 1.94
N GLU A 203 10.62 -34.19 2.26
CA GLU A 203 9.80 -35.13 1.49
C GLU A 203 8.35 -35.03 2.00
N MET A 204 7.46 -34.54 1.12
CA MET A 204 6.12 -34.11 1.56
C MET A 204 5.22 -35.24 2.00
N ARG A 205 5.32 -36.39 1.35
CA ARG A 205 4.52 -37.56 1.73
C ARG A 205 4.91 -38.09 3.10
N GLU A 206 6.20 -38.17 3.40
CA GLU A 206 6.70 -38.59 4.72
C GLU A 206 6.22 -37.64 5.82
N ILE A 207 6.38 -36.32 5.61
CA ILE A 207 5.89 -35.30 6.56
C ILE A 207 4.38 -35.45 6.80
N CYS A 208 3.60 -35.59 5.72
CA CYS A 208 2.16 -35.75 5.87
C CYS A 208 1.77 -37.01 6.65
N ASN A 209 2.44 -38.15 6.42
CA ASN A 209 2.23 -39.34 7.18
C ASN A 209 2.56 -39.19 8.68
N ASP A 210 3.69 -38.51 8.97
CA ASP A 210 4.07 -38.21 10.34
C ASP A 210 3.05 -37.29 11.02
N LEU A 211 2.51 -36.31 10.32
CA LEU A 211 1.48 -35.42 10.83
C LEU A 211 0.19 -36.14 11.15
N ILE A 212 -0.23 -37.06 10.30
CA ILE A 212 -1.41 -37.92 10.56
C ILE A 212 -1.18 -38.80 11.81
N TYR A 213 0.02 -39.37 11.95
CA TYR A 213 0.37 -40.14 13.13
C TYR A 213 0.35 -39.29 14.40
N MET A 214 0.96 -38.09 14.35
CA MET A 214 0.95 -37.14 15.46
C MET A 214 -0.46 -36.69 15.81
N ALA A 215 -1.32 -36.42 14.82
CA ALA A 215 -2.69 -36.01 15.05
C ALA A 215 -3.49 -37.06 15.81
N ARG A 216 -3.35 -38.36 15.45
CA ARG A 216 -3.99 -39.48 16.16
C ARG A 216 -3.47 -39.61 17.59
N ARG A 217 -2.16 -39.48 17.78
CA ARG A 217 -1.51 -39.61 19.10
C ARG A 217 -1.89 -38.46 20.03
N ASP A 218 -1.74 -37.23 19.56
CA ASP A 218 -1.85 -36.02 20.39
C ASP A 218 -3.31 -35.67 20.70
N SER A 219 -4.27 -36.26 19.98
CA SER A 219 -5.72 -36.18 20.26
C SER A 219 -6.23 -37.27 21.21
N ASN A 220 -5.35 -38.06 21.84
CA ASN A 220 -5.72 -39.21 22.66
C ASN A 220 -6.66 -40.20 21.93
N GLY A 221 -6.58 -40.25 20.60
CA GLY A 221 -7.39 -41.14 19.77
C GLY A 221 -8.75 -40.56 19.34
N HIS A 222 -9.15 -39.40 19.81
CA HIS A 222 -10.41 -38.75 19.41
C HIS A 222 -10.43 -38.22 17.97
N ILE A 223 -9.26 -38.03 17.35
CA ILE A 223 -9.18 -37.66 15.95
C ILE A 223 -8.72 -38.82 15.10
N HIS A 224 -9.61 -39.29 14.24
CA HIS A 224 -9.32 -40.29 13.21
C HIS A 224 -8.87 -39.58 11.94
N ALA A 225 -7.57 -39.23 11.88
CA ALA A 225 -6.99 -38.54 10.73
C ALA A 225 -6.61 -39.56 9.65
N GLU A 226 -6.91 -39.26 8.38
CA GLU A 226 -6.53 -40.05 7.22
C GLU A 226 -5.86 -39.21 6.16
N LEU A 227 -4.88 -39.79 5.43
CA LEU A 227 -4.20 -39.17 4.30
C LEU A 227 -4.60 -39.88 3.01
N GLU A 228 -5.14 -39.11 2.06
CA GLU A 228 -5.26 -39.51 0.66
C GLU A 228 -4.21 -38.72 -0.16
N SER A 229 -3.36 -39.39 -0.91
CA SER A 229 -2.30 -38.72 -1.67
C SER A 229 -2.14 -39.31 -3.05
N ASP A 230 -2.25 -38.49 -4.07
CA ASP A 230 -1.91 -38.81 -5.47
C ASP A 230 -0.43 -38.60 -5.76
N VAL A 231 0.32 -38.06 -4.77
CA VAL A 231 1.74 -37.73 -4.89
C VAL A 231 2.58 -38.83 -4.24
N GLU A 232 3.43 -39.47 -5.03
CA GLU A 232 4.33 -40.51 -4.50
C GLU A 232 5.59 -39.91 -3.87
N HIS A 233 6.27 -39.03 -4.57
CA HIS A 233 7.49 -38.36 -4.13
C HIS A 233 7.51 -36.91 -4.56
N GLN A 234 7.64 -36.02 -3.61
CA GLN A 234 7.83 -34.59 -3.88
C GLN A 234 8.73 -33.96 -2.80
N MET A 235 9.90 -33.55 -3.24
CA MET A 235 10.81 -32.75 -2.40
C MET A 235 10.47 -31.28 -2.51
N LEU A 236 10.32 -30.62 -1.35
CA LEU A 236 10.19 -29.17 -1.25
C LEU A 236 11.28 -28.59 -0.34
N ARG A 237 11.62 -27.33 -0.58
CA ARG A 237 12.50 -26.56 0.30
C ARG A 237 11.63 -25.65 1.16
N MET A 238 11.48 -25.92 2.44
CA MET A 238 10.63 -25.14 3.33
C MET A 238 11.07 -25.32 4.79
N ASP A 239 10.45 -24.57 5.69
CA ASP A 239 10.57 -24.79 7.14
C ASP A 239 9.59 -25.86 7.59
N ALA A 240 10.10 -27.08 7.76
CA ALA A 240 9.26 -28.23 8.17
C ALA A 240 8.61 -28.01 9.54
N ASN A 241 9.29 -27.35 10.48
CA ASN A 241 8.74 -27.14 11.82
C ASN A 241 7.52 -26.22 11.76
N ARG A 242 7.62 -25.12 11.00
CA ARG A 242 6.51 -24.19 10.81
C ARG A 242 5.37 -24.81 10.03
N PHE A 243 5.68 -25.58 8.99
CA PHE A 243 4.68 -26.33 8.25
C PHE A 243 3.96 -27.34 9.14
N ASN A 244 4.70 -28.16 9.90
CA ASN A 244 4.13 -29.15 10.79
C ASN A 244 3.23 -28.52 11.84
N GLN A 245 3.66 -27.43 12.45
CA GLN A 245 2.87 -26.68 13.43
C GLN A 245 1.56 -26.17 12.85
N ALA A 246 1.61 -25.60 11.63
CA ALA A 246 0.44 -25.08 10.94
C ALA A 246 -0.56 -26.21 10.59
N VAL A 247 -0.07 -27.28 9.95
CA VAL A 247 -0.93 -28.40 9.53
C VAL A 247 -1.47 -29.16 10.74
N LEU A 248 -0.65 -29.42 11.75
CA LEU A 248 -1.12 -30.09 12.97
C LEU A 248 -2.20 -29.27 13.66
N SER A 249 -2.07 -27.95 13.73
CA SER A 249 -3.12 -27.09 14.26
C SER A 249 -4.44 -27.21 13.49
N MET A 250 -4.40 -27.41 12.18
CA MET A 250 -5.61 -27.63 11.36
C MET A 250 -6.22 -29.02 11.56
N LEU A 251 -5.41 -30.02 11.92
CA LEU A 251 -5.88 -31.37 12.12
C LEU A 251 -6.51 -31.59 13.51
N ILE A 252 -5.97 -30.96 14.57
CA ILE A 252 -6.34 -31.30 15.95
C ILE A 252 -6.80 -30.14 16.83
N TYR A 253 -6.65 -28.89 16.43
CA TYR A 253 -6.94 -27.75 17.31
C TYR A 253 -8.30 -27.11 17.01
N PRO A 254 -9.07 -26.74 18.04
CA PRO A 254 -8.95 -27.17 19.43
C PRO A 254 -9.29 -28.66 19.58
N VAL A 255 -8.59 -29.36 20.46
CA VAL A 255 -8.83 -30.82 20.67
C VAL A 255 -10.21 -31.00 21.32
N PRO A 256 -11.14 -31.70 20.70
CA PRO A 256 -12.43 -32.03 21.32
C PRO A 256 -12.19 -33.07 22.41
N ASN A 257 -12.60 -32.79 23.63
CA ASN A 257 -12.40 -33.71 24.74
C ASN A 257 -13.38 -34.92 24.77
N ASP A 258 -14.51 -34.81 24.05
CA ASP A 258 -15.62 -35.75 24.22
C ASP A 258 -16.25 -36.29 22.93
N THR A 259 -15.73 -35.95 21.75
CA THR A 259 -16.32 -36.37 20.48
C THR A 259 -15.25 -36.85 19.50
N ASP A 260 -15.42 -38.09 19.05
CA ASP A 260 -14.61 -38.65 17.98
C ASP A 260 -14.91 -37.92 16.66
N ARG A 261 -13.84 -37.56 15.93
CA ARG A 261 -13.93 -36.83 14.68
C ARG A 261 -13.06 -37.44 13.60
N GLU A 262 -13.65 -37.66 12.44
CA GLU A 262 -12.92 -38.08 11.25
C GLU A 262 -12.42 -36.82 10.50
N VAL A 263 -11.10 -36.68 10.35
CA VAL A 263 -10.46 -35.60 9.61
C VAL A 263 -9.70 -36.19 8.42
N LYS A 264 -9.99 -35.72 7.22
CA LYS A 264 -9.31 -36.22 6.01
C LYS A 264 -8.41 -35.13 5.43
N MET A 265 -7.17 -35.50 5.16
CA MET A 265 -6.21 -34.65 4.45
C MET A 265 -5.95 -35.25 3.08
N GLN A 266 -6.20 -34.49 2.03
CA GLN A 266 -5.92 -34.86 0.66
C GLN A 266 -4.71 -34.05 0.18
N LEU A 267 -3.77 -34.74 -0.49
CA LEU A 267 -2.58 -34.12 -1.10
C LEU A 267 -2.60 -34.40 -2.61
N SER A 268 -2.65 -33.36 -3.41
CA SER A 268 -2.63 -33.46 -4.86
C SER A 268 -1.61 -32.47 -5.46
N LYS A 269 -1.20 -32.72 -6.70
CA LYS A 269 -0.26 -31.87 -7.42
C LYS A 269 -0.96 -31.21 -8.61
N ASP A 270 -0.84 -29.89 -8.68
CA ASP A 270 -1.21 -29.10 -9.85
C ASP A 270 0.06 -28.83 -10.68
N GLU A 271 0.19 -29.56 -11.76
CA GLU A 271 1.38 -29.48 -12.63
C GLU A 271 1.40 -28.19 -13.47
N GLU A 272 0.21 -27.64 -13.83
CA GLU A 272 0.11 -26.42 -14.63
C GLU A 272 0.59 -25.18 -13.83
N ASN A 273 0.19 -25.10 -12.57
CA ASN A 273 0.53 -23.97 -11.70
C ASN A 273 1.76 -24.26 -10.82
N GLN A 274 2.33 -25.46 -10.91
CA GLN A 274 3.48 -25.91 -10.09
C GLN A 274 3.20 -25.74 -8.58
N LEU A 275 2.02 -26.17 -8.15
CA LEU A 275 1.57 -26.13 -6.77
C LEU A 275 1.33 -27.53 -6.21
N LEU A 276 1.65 -27.72 -4.93
CA LEU A 276 1.06 -28.79 -4.14
C LEU A 276 -0.17 -28.24 -3.44
N ILE A 277 -1.30 -28.93 -3.60
CA ILE A 277 -2.58 -28.56 -3.03
C ILE A 277 -2.92 -29.53 -1.91
N PHE A 278 -3.22 -28.97 -0.77
CA PHE A 278 -3.67 -29.68 0.42
C PHE A 278 -5.11 -29.30 0.70
N ARG A 279 -5.93 -30.29 0.98
CA ARG A 279 -7.32 -30.10 1.38
C ARG A 279 -7.60 -30.88 2.65
N ILE A 280 -7.99 -30.17 3.70
CA ILE A 280 -8.37 -30.77 4.98
C ILE A 280 -9.87 -30.59 5.13
N THR A 281 -10.59 -31.70 5.29
CA THR A 281 -12.03 -31.70 5.52
C THR A 281 -12.34 -32.08 6.97
N ASN A 282 -13.42 -31.49 7.48
CA ASN A 282 -13.89 -31.70 8.86
C ASN A 282 -12.87 -31.29 9.94
N SER A 283 -12.05 -30.26 9.63
CA SER A 283 -11.08 -29.70 10.58
C SER A 283 -11.79 -29.09 11.79
N PRO A 284 -11.35 -29.36 13.04
CA PRO A 284 -11.90 -28.68 14.21
C PRO A 284 -11.61 -27.17 14.21
N LEU A 285 -10.54 -26.72 13.56
CA LEU A 285 -10.13 -25.32 13.53
C LEU A 285 -11.17 -24.40 12.87
N VAL A 286 -12.00 -24.90 11.96
CA VAL A 286 -13.02 -24.13 11.22
C VAL A 286 -14.45 -24.51 11.63
N ASP A 287 -14.60 -25.32 12.64
CA ASP A 287 -15.90 -25.67 13.19
C ASP A 287 -16.51 -24.48 13.96
N PRO A 288 -17.70 -23.99 13.56
CA PRO A 288 -18.35 -22.88 14.24
C PRO A 288 -18.57 -23.10 15.75
N ALA A 289 -18.66 -24.36 16.18
CA ALA A 289 -18.81 -24.71 17.60
C ALA A 289 -17.58 -24.32 18.45
N PHE A 290 -16.41 -24.26 17.82
CA PHE A 290 -15.14 -23.87 18.47
C PHE A 290 -14.65 -22.48 18.08
N ALA A 291 -15.51 -21.68 17.45
CA ALA A 291 -15.14 -20.34 17.05
C ALA A 291 -14.65 -19.53 18.25
N SER A 292 -13.40 -19.14 18.22
CA SER A 292 -12.75 -18.32 19.25
C SER A 292 -11.75 -17.38 18.60
N GLN A 293 -11.29 -16.42 19.36
CA GLN A 293 -10.26 -15.50 18.85
C GLN A 293 -8.91 -16.21 18.64
N GLN A 294 -8.57 -17.18 19.47
CA GLN A 294 -7.37 -18.01 19.27
C GLN A 294 -7.42 -18.76 17.95
N VAL A 295 -8.57 -19.33 17.61
CA VAL A 295 -8.82 -19.95 16.30
C VAL A 295 -8.61 -18.93 15.17
N SER A 296 -9.16 -17.73 15.29
CA SER A 296 -9.00 -16.69 14.29
C SER A 296 -7.53 -16.27 14.10
N ILE A 297 -6.76 -16.18 15.18
CA ILE A 297 -5.31 -15.88 15.13
C ILE A 297 -4.56 -16.99 14.40
N ARG A 298 -4.84 -18.24 14.73
CA ARG A 298 -4.20 -19.39 14.07
C ARG A 298 -4.53 -19.49 12.60
N LEU A 299 -5.78 -19.26 12.23
CA LEU A 299 -6.17 -19.16 10.82
C LEU A 299 -5.40 -18.07 10.09
N LYS A 300 -5.21 -16.90 10.72
CA LYS A 300 -4.44 -15.80 10.14
C LYS A 300 -2.95 -16.11 10.03
N ILE A 301 -2.35 -16.75 11.04
CA ILE A 301 -0.96 -17.23 10.99
C ILE A 301 -0.79 -18.23 9.85
N ASN A 302 -1.68 -19.23 9.75
CA ASN A 302 -1.63 -20.23 8.69
C ASN A 302 -1.76 -19.59 7.31
N GLN A 303 -2.69 -18.65 7.12
CA GLN A 303 -2.83 -17.89 5.88
C GLN A 303 -1.51 -17.21 5.49
N LEU A 304 -0.95 -16.40 6.37
CA LEU A 304 0.28 -15.65 6.11
C LEU A 304 1.49 -16.56 5.87
N LEU A 305 1.54 -17.70 6.54
CA LEU A 305 2.59 -18.70 6.38
C LEU A 305 2.55 -19.34 4.98
N PHE A 306 1.38 -19.79 4.52
CA PHE A 306 1.24 -20.40 3.20
C PHE A 306 1.38 -19.40 2.07
N GLU A 307 0.93 -18.15 2.25
CA GLU A 307 1.23 -17.04 1.34
C GLU A 307 2.76 -16.79 1.25
N HIS A 308 3.46 -16.88 2.37
CA HIS A 308 4.92 -16.76 2.39
C HIS A 308 5.62 -17.90 1.63
N PHE A 309 5.08 -19.12 1.67
CA PHE A 309 5.59 -20.26 0.89
C PHE A 309 5.13 -20.24 -0.58
N GLY A 310 4.67 -19.10 -1.07
CA GLY A 310 4.30 -18.90 -2.48
C GLY A 310 3.00 -19.58 -2.89
N GLY A 311 2.18 -19.97 -1.93
CA GLY A 311 0.87 -20.59 -2.16
C GLY A 311 -0.31 -19.71 -1.74
N SER A 312 -1.43 -20.37 -1.47
CA SER A 312 -2.68 -19.74 -1.05
C SER A 312 -3.29 -20.48 0.15
N PHE A 313 -4.20 -19.81 0.85
CA PHE A 313 -4.96 -20.40 1.95
C PHE A 313 -6.41 -19.93 1.89
N MET A 314 -7.34 -20.89 1.87
CA MET A 314 -8.77 -20.60 1.80
C MET A 314 -9.56 -21.53 2.73
N VAL A 315 -10.56 -20.99 3.40
CA VAL A 315 -11.58 -21.72 4.14
C VAL A 315 -12.87 -21.63 3.35
N SER A 316 -13.47 -22.77 3.02
CA SER A 316 -14.76 -22.80 2.31
C SER A 316 -15.91 -22.51 3.27
N GLU A 317 -16.87 -21.68 2.82
CA GLU A 317 -18.10 -21.38 3.58
C GLU A 317 -19.16 -22.50 3.45
N SER A 318 -18.92 -23.52 2.63
CA SER A 318 -19.89 -24.59 2.39
C SER A 318 -19.87 -25.62 3.52
N ALA A 319 -21.00 -25.76 4.20
CA ALA A 319 -21.22 -26.76 5.26
C ALA A 319 -21.32 -28.20 4.74
N GLU A 320 -21.53 -28.42 3.43
CA GLU A 320 -21.80 -29.75 2.85
C GLU A 320 -20.65 -30.77 3.05
N ASN A 321 -19.41 -30.27 3.30
CA ASN A 321 -18.23 -31.13 3.52
C ASN A 321 -17.44 -30.68 4.77
N GLY A 322 -18.08 -30.13 5.79
CA GLY A 322 -17.43 -29.77 7.05
C GLY A 322 -16.43 -28.63 6.92
N TYR A 323 -16.74 -27.60 6.16
CA TYR A 323 -15.90 -26.38 6.00
C TYR A 323 -14.45 -26.70 5.60
N PRO A 324 -14.18 -27.23 4.40
CA PRO A 324 -12.85 -27.64 4.03
C PRO A 324 -11.86 -26.46 4.02
N ILE A 325 -10.68 -26.71 4.58
CA ILE A 325 -9.52 -25.82 4.45
C ILE A 325 -8.74 -26.28 3.23
N THR A 326 -8.49 -25.40 2.28
CA THR A 326 -7.63 -25.66 1.13
C THR A 326 -6.44 -24.71 1.17
N PHE A 327 -5.24 -25.24 1.11
CA PHE A 327 -4.03 -24.44 1.01
C PHE A 327 -3.07 -25.04 -0.01
N SER A 328 -2.18 -24.22 -0.50
CA SER A 328 -1.19 -24.65 -1.50
C SER A 328 0.21 -24.16 -1.14
N ILE A 329 1.22 -24.80 -1.75
CA ILE A 329 2.63 -24.43 -1.64
C ILE A 329 3.25 -24.51 -3.03
N ALA A 330 4.08 -23.55 -3.39
CA ALA A 330 4.81 -23.59 -4.65
C ALA A 330 5.86 -24.70 -4.65
N THR A 331 5.93 -25.47 -5.74
CA THR A 331 6.93 -26.56 -5.89
C THR A 331 8.31 -26.06 -6.28
N LEU A 332 8.37 -24.84 -6.81
CA LEU A 332 9.60 -24.12 -7.12
C LEU A 332 9.70 -22.89 -6.21
N TRP A 333 10.44 -23.04 -5.13
CA TRP A 333 10.68 -21.96 -4.18
C TRP A 333 12.18 -21.83 -3.87
#